data_d0a7aa3ddd3cc066a7465e1acb3ee154
#
_entry.id   d0a7aa3ddd3cc066a7465e1acb3ee154
#
_cell.length_a   1.000
_cell.length_b   1.000
_cell.length_c   1.000
_cell.angle_alpha   90.00
_cell.angle_beta   90.00
_cell.angle_gamma   90.00
#
_symmetry.space_group_name_H-M   'P 1'
#
loop_
_entity.id
_entity.type
_entity.pdbx_description
1 polymer ?
#
loop_
_entity_poly.entity_id
_entity_poly.type
_entity_poly.pdbx_seq_one_letter_code
_entity_poly.pdbx_strand_id
1 'polypeptide(L)'
;MGIERGGDAEYEEFEPSYEEKAEKLEATLKPLLEESPNSLKLSGKYIATDEVKIIGNYSLMKSVKSLDLSDNQINDEALLHLFESDTLCGLEELYLQINFLTGKGLSELAQSEKIKLKNLKVLVLSDNRLSDSSIAEMLLSSHFQNLESLDIGWNEAGNETAKSLSKTTTFPKLKKLEMERSYVDEEGFSEFIKGELADQLEELDLSANKIKDESIKILAQAAKWKSLKTLRISQNRFGNEGAKALGESVSMSGLTKLYAGRNYFDAEGAQAIYESKTLKNLKTLVIKEEVDDGSGLVNYSRPELLRPDDPNAI
;
A
#
# COMPACT_ATOMS: atom_id res chain seq x y z
N MET A 1 29.47 52.84 26.96
CA MET A 1 28.33 52.90 26.00
C MET A 1 27.85 51.44 25.83
N GLY A 2 26.80 51.08 26.54
CA GLY A 2 26.17 49.79 26.42
C GLY A 2 25.18 49.81 25.26
N ILE A 3 25.23 48.82 24.41
CA ILE A 3 24.23 48.63 23.36
C ILE A 3 23.09 47.86 24.02
N GLU A 4 21.98 48.53 24.34
CA GLU A 4 20.73 47.88 24.67
C GLU A 4 20.19 47.21 23.42
N ARG A 5 20.15 45.88 23.41
CA ARG A 5 19.36 45.09 22.45
C ARG A 5 17.92 45.12 22.94
N GLY A 6 17.18 46.11 22.51
CA GLY A 6 15.74 46.15 22.66
C GLY A 6 15.09 45.38 21.51
N GLY A 7 14.05 44.62 21.82
CA GLY A 7 13.11 44.08 20.87
C GLY A 7 12.80 42.62 21.11
N ASP A 8 12.05 42.32 22.16
CA ASP A 8 11.17 41.15 22.18
C ASP A 8 10.04 41.46 21.18
N ALA A 9 10.27 41.11 19.90
CA ALA A 9 9.18 41.04 18.96
C ALA A 9 8.38 39.81 19.35
N GLU A 10 7.27 40.00 20.07
CA GLU A 10 6.22 39.01 20.15
C GLU A 10 5.72 38.80 18.71
N TYR A 11 6.20 37.75 18.09
CA TYR A 11 5.58 37.22 16.88
C TYR A 11 4.26 36.59 17.36
N GLU A 12 3.17 37.34 17.35
CA GLU A 12 1.85 36.74 17.31
C GLU A 12 1.79 35.96 15.98
N GLU A 13 1.91 34.64 16.07
CA GLU A 13 1.57 33.78 14.94
C GLU A 13 0.07 33.98 14.68
N PHE A 14 -0.23 34.82 13.69
CA PHE A 14 -1.60 35.03 13.26
C PHE A 14 -2.05 33.80 12.49
N GLU A 15 -2.66 32.84 13.18
CA GLU A 15 -3.35 31.75 12.50
C GLU A 15 -4.60 32.30 11.83
N PRO A 16 -4.75 32.09 10.50
CA PRO A 16 -5.95 32.53 9.78
C PRO A 16 -7.19 31.82 10.35
N SER A 17 -8.31 32.53 10.38
CA SER A 17 -9.60 31.95 10.79
C SER A 17 -10.01 30.78 9.87
N TYR A 18 -10.94 29.96 10.34
CA TYR A 18 -11.47 28.84 9.54
C TYR A 18 -12.08 29.37 8.22
N GLU A 19 -12.79 30.48 8.27
CA GLU A 19 -13.42 31.12 7.11
C GLU A 19 -12.38 31.59 6.10
N GLU A 20 -11.29 32.21 6.56
CA GLU A 20 -10.19 32.63 5.69
C GLU A 20 -9.46 31.44 5.07
N LYS A 21 -9.25 30.35 5.85
CA LYS A 21 -8.71 29.10 5.31
C LYS A 21 -9.64 28.50 4.24
N ALA A 22 -10.96 28.52 4.48
CA ALA A 22 -11.95 27.99 3.54
C ALA A 22 -11.97 28.80 2.23
N GLU A 23 -12.06 30.11 2.29
CA GLU A 23 -12.05 30.98 1.12
C GLU A 23 -10.79 30.77 0.26
N LYS A 24 -9.63 30.74 0.90
CA LYS A 24 -8.34 30.52 0.23
C LYS A 24 -8.25 29.13 -0.41
N LEU A 25 -8.67 28.10 0.31
CA LEU A 25 -8.60 26.74 -0.19
C LEU A 25 -9.60 26.53 -1.34
N GLU A 26 -10.85 26.98 -1.21
CA GLU A 26 -11.86 26.88 -2.27
C GLU A 26 -11.44 27.64 -3.54
N ALA A 27 -10.83 28.83 -3.40
CA ALA A 27 -10.26 29.56 -4.52
C ALA A 27 -9.14 28.77 -5.23
N THR A 28 -8.38 27.97 -4.48
CA THR A 28 -7.33 27.09 -5.01
C THR A 28 -7.92 25.84 -5.68
N LEU A 29 -8.93 25.24 -5.07
CA LEU A 29 -9.55 23.98 -5.55
C LEU A 29 -10.38 24.20 -6.83
N LYS A 30 -11.07 25.33 -6.94
CA LYS A 30 -12.00 25.59 -8.04
C LYS A 30 -11.37 25.42 -9.42
N PRO A 31 -10.25 26.10 -9.76
CA PRO A 31 -9.62 25.95 -11.07
C PRO A 31 -9.10 24.52 -11.32
N LEU A 32 -8.61 23.83 -10.29
CA LEU A 32 -8.16 22.43 -10.41
C LEU A 32 -9.32 21.50 -10.75
N LEU A 33 -10.48 21.71 -10.14
CA LEU A 33 -11.69 20.94 -10.40
C LEU A 33 -12.35 21.30 -11.75
N GLU A 34 -12.19 22.52 -12.23
CA GLU A 34 -12.61 22.90 -13.59
C GLU A 34 -11.75 22.21 -14.65
N GLU A 35 -10.44 22.05 -14.41
CA GLU A 35 -9.52 21.32 -15.30
C GLU A 35 -9.73 19.82 -15.22
N SER A 36 -9.87 19.26 -14.01
CA SER A 36 -9.98 17.83 -13.76
C SER A 36 -11.13 17.53 -12.78
N PRO A 37 -12.39 17.51 -13.20
CA PRO A 37 -13.53 17.42 -12.30
C PRO A 37 -13.63 16.09 -11.54
N ASN A 38 -13.01 15.04 -12.03
CA ASN A 38 -13.08 13.70 -11.42
C ASN A 38 -11.83 13.30 -10.62
N SER A 39 -10.75 14.09 -10.67
CA SER A 39 -9.49 13.77 -10.00
C SER A 39 -8.85 15.01 -9.41
N LEU A 40 -8.53 14.93 -8.12
CA LEU A 40 -7.89 16.02 -7.40
C LEU A 40 -6.62 15.52 -6.72
N LYS A 41 -5.48 16.17 -7.03
CA LYS A 41 -4.18 15.86 -6.45
C LYS A 41 -3.72 16.98 -5.53
N LEU A 42 -3.62 16.68 -4.25
CA LEU A 42 -3.21 17.60 -3.18
C LEU A 42 -2.03 17.05 -2.37
N SER A 43 -1.22 16.18 -2.98
CA SER A 43 -0.03 15.62 -2.32
C SER A 43 0.96 16.72 -1.95
N GLY A 44 1.53 16.64 -0.70
CA GLY A 44 2.55 17.58 -0.23
C GLY A 44 2.05 19.02 -0.05
N LYS A 45 0.77 19.24 0.24
CA LYS A 45 0.15 20.57 0.36
C LYS A 45 -0.11 21.01 1.80
N TYR A 46 0.44 20.28 2.79
CA TYR A 46 0.24 20.56 4.23
C TYR A 46 -1.22 20.53 4.66
N ILE A 47 -2.05 19.73 3.98
CA ILE A 47 -3.46 19.54 4.32
C ILE A 47 -3.57 18.90 5.71
N ALA A 48 -4.28 19.57 6.61
CA ALA A 48 -4.55 19.14 7.97
C ALA A 48 -6.07 19.02 8.21
N THR A 49 -6.48 18.94 9.46
CA THR A 49 -7.88 18.67 9.85
C THR A 49 -8.86 19.72 9.32
N ASP A 50 -8.51 21.02 9.41
CA ASP A 50 -9.40 22.09 8.95
C ASP A 50 -9.57 22.05 7.44
N GLU A 51 -8.49 21.87 6.69
CA GLU A 51 -8.53 21.76 5.23
C GLU A 51 -9.34 20.55 4.79
N VAL A 52 -9.21 19.42 5.51
CA VAL A 52 -10.03 18.22 5.24
C VAL A 52 -11.52 18.49 5.47
N LYS A 53 -11.90 19.20 6.55
CA LYS A 53 -13.29 19.62 6.80
C LYS A 53 -13.82 20.49 5.67
N ILE A 54 -13.00 21.44 5.18
CA ILE A 54 -13.37 22.29 4.05
C ILE A 54 -13.57 21.46 2.79
N ILE A 55 -12.61 20.60 2.44
CA ILE A 55 -12.69 19.69 1.29
C ILE A 55 -13.94 18.82 1.37
N GLY A 56 -14.19 18.21 2.54
CA GLY A 56 -15.33 17.33 2.79
C GLY A 56 -16.70 18.01 2.70
N ASN A 57 -16.76 19.34 2.80
CA ASN A 57 -17.98 20.13 2.70
C ASN A 57 -18.10 20.92 1.38
N TYR A 58 -17.04 21.02 0.58
CA TYR A 58 -17.05 21.79 -0.64
C TYR A 58 -17.86 21.09 -1.73
N SER A 59 -18.94 21.73 -2.16
CA SER A 59 -19.95 21.12 -3.05
C SER A 59 -19.40 20.62 -4.39
N LEU A 60 -18.36 21.22 -4.93
CA LEU A 60 -17.71 20.80 -6.18
C LEU A 60 -16.99 19.45 -6.04
N MET A 61 -16.69 19.02 -4.82
CA MET A 61 -16.07 17.71 -4.56
C MET A 61 -17.00 16.52 -4.86
N LYS A 62 -18.30 16.73 -5.06
CA LYS A 62 -19.26 15.66 -5.37
C LYS A 62 -18.95 14.88 -6.65
N SER A 63 -18.28 15.52 -7.61
CA SER A 63 -17.88 14.90 -8.88
C SER A 63 -16.55 14.13 -8.79
N VAL A 64 -15.77 14.36 -7.72
CA VAL A 64 -14.43 13.77 -7.58
C VAL A 64 -14.56 12.26 -7.33
N LYS A 65 -13.80 11.49 -8.10
CA LYS A 65 -13.69 10.04 -8.02
C LYS A 65 -12.36 9.59 -7.46
N SER A 66 -11.31 10.37 -7.68
CA SER A 66 -9.95 10.09 -7.22
C SER A 66 -9.42 11.29 -6.44
N LEU A 67 -9.04 11.07 -5.17
CA LEU A 67 -8.51 12.11 -4.28
C LEU A 67 -7.16 11.65 -3.72
N ASP A 68 -6.11 12.40 -4.08
CA ASP A 68 -4.77 12.19 -3.56
C ASP A 68 -4.45 13.22 -2.49
N LEU A 69 -4.35 12.76 -1.26
CA LEU A 69 -3.99 13.50 -0.06
C LEU A 69 -2.69 12.95 0.57
N SER A 70 -1.87 12.28 -0.20
CA SER A 70 -0.59 11.74 0.26
C SER A 70 0.38 12.84 0.70
N ASP A 71 1.33 12.49 1.58
CA ASP A 71 2.37 13.40 2.08
C ASP A 71 1.79 14.70 2.64
N ASN A 72 0.87 14.57 3.61
CA ASN A 72 0.20 15.68 4.26
C ASN A 72 0.21 15.54 5.80
N GLN A 73 -0.64 16.27 6.49
CA GLN A 73 -0.75 16.28 7.95
C GLN A 73 -2.08 15.69 8.43
N ILE A 74 -2.60 14.70 7.71
CA ILE A 74 -3.88 14.07 8.00
C ILE A 74 -3.73 13.20 9.25
N ASN A 75 -4.51 13.51 10.28
CA ASN A 75 -4.61 12.78 11.53
C ASN A 75 -5.91 11.96 11.61
N ASP A 76 -6.14 11.31 12.75
CA ASP A 76 -7.30 10.44 12.96
C ASP A 76 -8.63 11.19 12.86
N GLU A 77 -8.69 12.45 13.36
CA GLU A 77 -9.90 13.28 13.27
C GLU A 77 -10.22 13.60 11.80
N ALA A 78 -9.21 14.01 11.03
CA ALA A 78 -9.36 14.28 9.62
C ALA A 78 -9.79 13.03 8.83
N LEU A 79 -9.24 11.86 9.16
CA LEU A 79 -9.65 10.58 8.57
C LEU A 79 -11.16 10.34 8.71
N LEU A 80 -11.69 10.51 9.92
CA LEU A 80 -13.13 10.32 10.19
C LEU A 80 -13.96 11.33 9.40
N HIS A 81 -13.57 12.59 9.34
CA HIS A 81 -14.26 13.60 8.52
C HIS A 81 -14.30 13.26 7.04
N LEU A 82 -13.22 12.71 6.47
CA LEU A 82 -13.23 12.24 5.09
C LEU A 82 -14.28 11.16 4.87
N PHE A 83 -14.25 10.13 5.73
CA PHE A 83 -15.11 8.97 5.55
C PHE A 83 -16.57 9.20 5.91
N GLU A 84 -16.87 10.19 6.74
CA GLU A 84 -18.24 10.59 7.12
C GLU A 84 -18.82 11.69 6.20
N SER A 85 -18.07 12.18 5.21
CA SER A 85 -18.50 13.24 4.32
C SER A 85 -19.59 12.78 3.34
N ASP A 86 -20.74 13.47 3.37
CA ASP A 86 -21.79 13.28 2.36
C ASP A 86 -21.37 13.77 0.97
N THR A 87 -20.45 14.73 0.90
CA THR A 87 -19.95 15.29 -0.35
C THR A 87 -19.02 14.32 -1.07
N LEU A 88 -18.20 13.58 -0.32
CA LEU A 88 -17.23 12.63 -0.86
C LEU A 88 -17.78 11.21 -1.06
N CYS A 89 -19.06 10.96 -0.83
CA CYS A 89 -19.67 9.62 -0.88
C CYS A 89 -19.52 8.92 -2.25
N GLY A 90 -19.24 9.68 -3.31
CA GLY A 90 -18.98 9.15 -4.65
C GLY A 90 -17.54 8.78 -4.94
N LEU A 91 -16.62 8.94 -3.97
CA LEU A 91 -15.20 8.69 -4.15
C LEU A 91 -14.91 7.19 -4.41
N GLU A 92 -14.02 6.92 -5.37
CA GLU A 92 -13.63 5.58 -5.77
C GLU A 92 -12.17 5.27 -5.42
N GLU A 93 -11.31 6.30 -5.37
CA GLU A 93 -9.89 6.17 -5.06
C GLU A 93 -9.47 7.19 -4.02
N LEU A 94 -8.81 6.76 -2.96
CA LEU A 94 -8.31 7.59 -1.87
C LEU A 94 -6.88 7.20 -1.52
N TYR A 95 -5.98 8.19 -1.62
CA TYR A 95 -4.55 8.03 -1.33
C TYR A 95 -4.21 8.84 -0.08
N LEU A 96 -3.77 8.16 0.98
CA LEU A 96 -3.47 8.72 2.30
C LEU A 96 -2.09 8.29 2.81
N GLN A 97 -1.21 7.80 1.94
CA GLN A 97 0.14 7.42 2.35
C GLN A 97 0.95 8.64 2.84
N ILE A 98 1.90 8.37 3.75
CA ILE A 98 2.77 9.39 4.36
C ILE A 98 1.93 10.48 5.05
N ASN A 99 1.19 10.05 6.09
CA ASN A 99 0.38 10.93 6.93
C ASN A 99 0.58 10.57 8.43
N PHE A 100 -0.26 11.11 9.30
CA PHE A 100 -0.19 10.89 10.74
C PHE A 100 -1.33 10.02 11.27
N LEU A 101 -1.83 9.10 10.44
CA LEU A 101 -2.88 8.17 10.83
C LEU A 101 -2.34 7.17 11.84
N THR A 102 -3.10 6.92 12.91
CA THR A 102 -2.75 5.95 13.94
C THR A 102 -3.72 4.77 14.01
N GLY A 103 -3.34 3.74 14.75
CA GLY A 103 -4.23 2.60 14.99
C GLY A 103 -5.56 3.01 15.63
N LYS A 104 -5.57 4.05 16.48
CA LYS A 104 -6.80 4.53 17.10
C LYS A 104 -7.80 5.02 16.06
N GLY A 105 -7.38 5.90 15.15
CA GLY A 105 -8.27 6.43 14.10
C GLY A 105 -8.79 5.34 13.18
N LEU A 106 -7.95 4.36 12.83
CA LEU A 106 -8.37 3.25 11.98
C LEU A 106 -9.39 2.33 12.67
N SER A 107 -9.23 2.05 13.99
CA SER A 107 -10.21 1.29 14.77
C SER A 107 -11.54 2.04 14.91
N GLU A 108 -11.49 3.35 15.19
CA GLU A 108 -12.68 4.19 15.23
C GLU A 108 -13.42 4.18 13.87
N LEU A 109 -12.68 4.27 12.77
CA LEU A 109 -13.23 4.19 11.41
C LEU A 109 -13.89 2.82 11.15
N ALA A 110 -13.24 1.74 11.54
CA ALA A 110 -13.76 0.38 11.32
C ALA A 110 -15.08 0.12 12.06
N GLN A 111 -15.30 0.81 13.19
CA GLN A 111 -16.47 0.67 14.06
C GLN A 111 -17.55 1.74 13.81
N SER A 112 -17.28 2.80 13.05
CA SER A 112 -18.20 3.91 12.84
C SER A 112 -19.40 3.49 11.98
N GLU A 113 -20.61 3.76 12.45
CA GLU A 113 -21.85 3.57 11.68
C GLU A 113 -22.14 4.73 10.70
N LYS A 114 -21.34 5.81 10.77
CA LYS A 114 -21.57 7.04 9.99
C LYS A 114 -20.89 7.06 8.63
N ILE A 115 -20.14 6.02 8.30
CA ILE A 115 -19.32 5.96 7.09
C ILE A 115 -20.16 6.12 5.82
N LYS A 116 -19.79 7.06 4.98
CA LYS A 116 -20.40 7.39 3.68
C LYS A 116 -19.58 6.90 2.48
N LEU A 117 -18.25 6.81 2.63
CA LEU A 117 -17.33 6.38 1.58
C LEU A 117 -17.40 4.86 1.37
N LYS A 118 -18.49 4.37 0.83
CA LYS A 118 -18.73 2.92 0.60
C LYS A 118 -18.38 2.47 -0.83
N ASN A 119 -17.99 3.40 -1.70
CA ASN A 119 -17.70 3.12 -3.11
C ASN A 119 -16.21 3.00 -3.43
N LEU A 120 -15.34 3.05 -2.40
CA LEU A 120 -13.91 2.96 -2.58
C LEU A 120 -13.51 1.63 -3.23
N LYS A 121 -12.73 1.73 -4.29
CA LYS A 121 -12.07 0.65 -5.03
C LYS A 121 -10.58 0.61 -4.74
N VAL A 122 -9.98 1.78 -4.52
CA VAL A 122 -8.56 1.92 -4.18
C VAL A 122 -8.42 2.66 -2.88
N LEU A 123 -7.71 2.08 -1.93
CA LEU A 123 -7.35 2.70 -0.65
C LEU A 123 -5.87 2.47 -0.37
N VAL A 124 -5.11 3.58 -0.27
CA VAL A 124 -3.69 3.56 0.03
C VAL A 124 -3.47 4.20 1.39
N LEU A 125 -2.99 3.41 2.35
CA LEU A 125 -2.74 3.78 3.73
C LEU A 125 -1.27 3.58 4.13
N SER A 126 -0.40 3.29 3.19
CA SER A 126 1.01 2.97 3.46
C SER A 126 1.74 4.14 4.12
N ASP A 127 2.84 3.82 4.83
CA ASP A 127 3.68 4.79 5.53
C ASP A 127 2.89 5.71 6.47
N ASN A 128 2.19 5.07 7.40
CA ASN A 128 1.48 5.68 8.52
C ASN A 128 1.89 4.98 9.83
N ARG A 129 1.10 5.12 10.88
CA ARG A 129 1.36 4.52 12.20
C ARG A 129 0.23 3.58 12.62
N LEU A 130 -0.24 2.78 11.67
CA LEU A 130 -1.34 1.84 11.87
C LEU A 130 -0.82 0.60 12.60
N SER A 131 -1.47 0.23 13.70
CA SER A 131 -1.13 -0.97 14.48
C SER A 131 -1.67 -2.25 13.82
N ASP A 132 -1.07 -3.38 14.14
CA ASP A 132 -1.51 -4.71 13.68
C ASP A 132 -2.98 -4.98 13.99
N SER A 133 -3.40 -4.71 15.24
CA SER A 133 -4.80 -4.90 15.67
C SER A 133 -5.77 -4.01 14.91
N SER A 134 -5.43 -2.74 14.67
CA SER A 134 -6.32 -1.80 13.98
C SER A 134 -6.53 -2.16 12.51
N ILE A 135 -5.46 -2.61 11.86
CA ILE A 135 -5.54 -3.12 10.47
C ILE A 135 -6.40 -4.40 10.45
N ALA A 136 -6.19 -5.31 11.42
CA ALA A 136 -7.00 -6.51 11.54
C ALA A 136 -8.50 -6.21 11.75
N GLU A 137 -8.85 -5.21 12.56
CA GLU A 137 -10.23 -4.74 12.75
C GLU A 137 -10.81 -4.17 11.45
N MET A 138 -10.06 -3.31 10.74
CA MET A 138 -10.48 -2.78 9.44
C MET A 138 -10.77 -3.88 8.43
N LEU A 139 -9.94 -4.91 8.39
CA LEU A 139 -10.11 -6.05 7.47
C LEU A 139 -11.38 -6.87 7.75
N LEU A 140 -11.94 -6.78 8.93
CA LEU A 140 -13.20 -7.45 9.30
C LEU A 140 -14.43 -6.53 9.13
N SER A 141 -14.21 -5.24 8.84
CA SER A 141 -15.29 -4.27 8.66
C SER A 141 -15.97 -4.40 7.30
N SER A 142 -17.30 -4.29 7.30
CA SER A 142 -18.09 -4.31 6.06
C SER A 142 -18.04 -3.02 5.24
N HIS A 143 -17.34 -1.99 5.71
CA HIS A 143 -17.28 -0.70 5.01
C HIS A 143 -16.48 -0.75 3.70
N PHE A 144 -15.60 -1.74 3.55
CA PHE A 144 -14.61 -1.80 2.48
C PHE A 144 -14.88 -2.89 1.43
N GLN A 145 -16.12 -3.36 1.32
CA GLN A 145 -16.51 -4.48 0.43
C GLN A 145 -16.26 -4.26 -1.06
N ASN A 146 -16.10 -2.99 -1.47
CA ASN A 146 -15.87 -2.65 -2.87
C ASN A 146 -14.41 -2.48 -3.23
N LEU A 147 -13.47 -2.62 -2.27
CA LEU A 147 -12.05 -2.50 -2.56
C LEU A 147 -11.57 -3.55 -3.54
N GLU A 148 -10.88 -3.08 -4.56
CA GLU A 148 -10.17 -3.84 -5.57
C GLU A 148 -8.65 -3.78 -5.34
N SER A 149 -8.16 -2.69 -4.71
CA SER A 149 -6.76 -2.47 -4.35
C SER A 149 -6.64 -1.90 -2.94
N LEU A 150 -5.79 -2.52 -2.12
CA LEU A 150 -5.46 -2.08 -0.76
C LEU A 150 -3.96 -2.08 -0.56
N ASP A 151 -3.41 -0.94 -0.14
CA ASP A 151 -2.03 -0.80 0.30
C ASP A 151 -1.98 -0.42 1.78
N ILE A 152 -1.39 -1.31 2.58
CA ILE A 152 -1.15 -1.17 4.02
C ILE A 152 0.32 -1.32 4.38
N GLY A 153 1.20 -1.26 3.40
CA GLY A 153 2.65 -1.36 3.59
C GLY A 153 3.21 -0.26 4.49
N TRP A 154 4.44 -0.44 4.98
CA TRP A 154 5.12 0.54 5.83
C TRP A 154 4.30 0.96 7.05
N ASN A 155 3.58 0.01 7.63
CA ASN A 155 2.84 0.13 8.88
C ASN A 155 3.26 -0.99 9.83
N GLU A 156 2.55 -1.17 10.93
CA GLU A 156 2.83 -2.25 11.88
C GLU A 156 2.02 -3.53 11.60
N ALA A 157 1.59 -3.74 10.36
CA ALA A 157 0.87 -4.96 9.98
C ALA A 157 1.69 -6.21 10.35
N GLY A 158 1.07 -7.13 11.07
CA GLY A 158 1.74 -8.31 11.62
C GLY A 158 0.88 -9.58 11.52
N ASN A 159 1.00 -10.44 12.52
CA ASN A 159 0.31 -11.74 12.50
C ASN A 159 -1.20 -11.64 12.70
N GLU A 160 -1.71 -10.61 13.40
CA GLU A 160 -3.15 -10.39 13.54
C GLU A 160 -3.75 -9.98 12.19
N THR A 161 -3.08 -9.08 11.46
CA THR A 161 -3.42 -8.71 10.09
C THR A 161 -3.43 -9.95 9.19
N ALA A 162 -2.37 -10.75 9.18
CA ALA A 162 -2.25 -11.95 8.38
C ALA A 162 -3.37 -12.97 8.67
N LYS A 163 -3.69 -13.18 9.94
CA LYS A 163 -4.78 -14.05 10.41
C LYS A 163 -6.16 -13.51 10.00
N SER A 164 -6.36 -12.21 10.04
CA SER A 164 -7.60 -11.57 9.59
C SER A 164 -7.75 -11.70 8.07
N LEU A 165 -6.69 -11.50 7.30
CA LEU A 165 -6.68 -11.72 5.85
C LEU A 165 -7.01 -13.18 5.49
N SER A 166 -6.57 -14.16 6.29
CA SER A 166 -6.88 -15.57 6.04
C SER A 166 -8.35 -15.92 6.24
N LYS A 167 -9.06 -15.19 7.10
CA LYS A 167 -10.43 -15.45 7.50
C LYS A 167 -11.45 -14.53 6.87
N THR A 168 -11.01 -13.41 6.31
CA THR A 168 -11.92 -12.39 5.83
C THR A 168 -12.65 -12.83 4.56
N THR A 169 -13.96 -12.58 4.56
CA THR A 169 -14.83 -12.66 3.38
C THR A 169 -15.36 -11.27 2.99
N THR A 170 -14.86 -10.21 3.66
CA THR A 170 -15.36 -8.83 3.50
C THR A 170 -14.80 -8.14 2.26
N PHE A 171 -13.81 -8.72 1.60
CA PHE A 171 -13.18 -8.15 0.41
C PHE A 171 -13.40 -9.00 -0.86
N PRO A 172 -14.64 -9.20 -1.31
CA PRO A 172 -14.93 -10.13 -2.42
C PRO A 172 -14.37 -9.66 -3.77
N LYS A 173 -13.92 -8.42 -3.87
CA LYS A 173 -13.42 -7.81 -5.11
C LYS A 173 -11.92 -7.52 -5.08
N LEU A 174 -11.23 -7.76 -3.95
CA LEU A 174 -9.83 -7.39 -3.81
C LEU A 174 -8.95 -8.22 -4.73
N LYS A 175 -8.20 -7.55 -5.59
CA LYS A 175 -7.29 -8.13 -6.57
C LYS A 175 -5.85 -7.76 -6.31
N LYS A 176 -5.61 -6.61 -5.71
CA LYS A 176 -4.28 -6.11 -5.40
C LYS A 176 -4.13 -5.87 -3.91
N LEU A 177 -3.11 -6.48 -3.30
CA LEU A 177 -2.74 -6.29 -1.90
C LEU A 177 -1.25 -5.96 -1.81
N GLU A 178 -0.94 -4.84 -1.17
CA GLU A 178 0.42 -4.40 -0.88
C GLU A 178 0.65 -4.37 0.63
N MET A 179 1.66 -5.13 1.07
CA MET A 179 2.09 -5.28 2.46
C MET A 179 3.62 -5.19 2.53
N GLU A 180 4.20 -4.26 1.78
CA GLU A 180 5.63 -4.01 1.82
C GLU A 180 6.04 -3.58 3.23
N ARG A 181 7.19 -4.09 3.71
CA ARG A 181 7.78 -3.72 4.99
C ARG A 181 6.79 -3.83 6.16
N SER A 182 6.19 -5.01 6.30
CA SER A 182 5.31 -5.41 7.39
C SER A 182 6.06 -6.29 8.40
N TYR A 183 5.41 -6.60 9.51
CA TYR A 183 5.99 -7.43 10.58
C TYR A 183 5.44 -8.85 10.61
N VAL A 184 4.84 -9.30 9.51
CA VAL A 184 4.33 -10.67 9.37
C VAL A 184 5.50 -11.64 9.42
N ASP A 185 5.47 -12.58 10.36
CA ASP A 185 6.44 -13.64 10.47
C ASP A 185 6.00 -14.93 9.74
N GLU A 186 6.76 -15.99 9.90
CA GLU A 186 6.53 -17.26 9.23
C GLU A 186 5.18 -17.90 9.58
N GLU A 187 4.73 -17.75 10.83
CA GLU A 187 3.42 -18.27 11.29
C GLU A 187 2.28 -17.48 10.65
N GLY A 188 2.30 -16.15 10.76
CA GLY A 188 1.31 -15.27 10.17
C GLY A 188 1.21 -15.45 8.66
N PHE A 189 2.36 -15.52 7.99
CA PHE A 189 2.40 -15.76 6.55
C PHE A 189 1.79 -17.11 6.15
N SER A 190 2.10 -18.18 6.92
CA SER A 190 1.52 -19.50 6.69
C SER A 190 -0.01 -19.51 6.86
N GLU A 191 -0.54 -18.75 7.80
CA GLU A 191 -1.98 -18.60 7.96
C GLU A 191 -2.61 -17.81 6.79
N PHE A 192 -2.00 -16.70 6.38
CA PHE A 192 -2.49 -15.91 5.24
C PHE A 192 -2.61 -16.73 3.97
N ILE A 193 -1.59 -17.54 3.64
CA ILE A 193 -1.57 -18.38 2.44
C ILE A 193 -2.74 -19.38 2.39
N LYS A 194 -3.23 -19.84 3.53
CA LYS A 194 -4.34 -20.80 3.61
C LYS A 194 -5.70 -20.15 3.35
N GLY A 195 -5.80 -18.81 3.45
CA GLY A 195 -7.03 -18.06 3.31
C GLY A 195 -7.62 -18.10 1.89
N GLU A 196 -8.92 -17.81 1.77
CA GLU A 196 -9.62 -17.78 0.46
C GLU A 196 -9.21 -16.57 -0.38
N LEU A 197 -8.78 -15.47 0.25
CA LEU A 197 -8.29 -14.28 -0.43
C LEU A 197 -7.15 -14.59 -1.41
N ALA A 198 -6.31 -15.57 -1.08
CA ALA A 198 -5.21 -16.02 -1.93
C ALA A 198 -5.64 -16.44 -3.34
N ASP A 199 -6.84 -16.99 -3.51
CA ASP A 199 -7.32 -17.47 -4.82
C ASP A 199 -7.78 -16.32 -5.74
N GLN A 200 -8.15 -15.17 -5.20
CA GLN A 200 -8.66 -14.05 -6.00
C GLN A 200 -7.62 -12.99 -6.31
N LEU A 201 -6.50 -12.92 -5.56
CA LEU A 201 -5.47 -11.91 -5.78
C LEU A 201 -4.81 -12.09 -7.15
N GLU A 202 -4.70 -10.98 -7.87
CA GLU A 202 -3.97 -10.87 -9.11
C GLU A 202 -2.57 -10.25 -8.92
N GLU A 203 -2.43 -9.37 -7.91
CA GLU A 203 -1.18 -8.73 -7.54
C GLU A 203 -0.95 -8.82 -6.03
N LEU A 204 0.25 -9.24 -5.62
CA LEU A 204 0.66 -9.34 -4.23
C LEU A 204 2.07 -8.77 -4.06
N ASP A 205 2.20 -7.79 -3.16
CA ASP A 205 3.50 -7.26 -2.75
C ASP A 205 3.78 -7.59 -1.28
N LEU A 206 4.82 -8.37 -1.07
CA LEU A 206 5.36 -8.77 0.22
C LEU A 206 6.85 -8.39 0.31
N SER A 207 7.28 -7.40 -0.43
CA SER A 207 8.68 -6.94 -0.43
C SER A 207 9.11 -6.42 0.95
N ALA A 208 10.40 -6.45 1.24
CA ALA A 208 11.03 -5.94 2.45
C ALA A 208 10.45 -6.51 3.77
N ASN A 209 10.06 -7.79 3.75
CA ASN A 209 9.59 -8.53 4.92
C ASN A 209 10.67 -9.48 5.48
N LYS A 210 10.28 -10.45 6.28
CA LYS A 210 11.19 -11.44 6.88
C LYS A 210 10.93 -12.86 6.39
N ILE A 211 10.41 -12.98 5.17
CA ILE A 211 10.02 -14.26 4.55
C ILE A 211 11.26 -15.12 4.31
N LYS A 212 11.25 -16.36 4.77
CA LYS A 212 12.33 -17.35 4.63
C LYS A 212 11.92 -18.50 3.72
N ASP A 213 12.80 -19.48 3.57
CA ASP A 213 12.60 -20.65 2.71
C ASP A 213 11.30 -21.39 2.99
N GLU A 214 10.98 -21.64 4.28
CA GLU A 214 9.77 -22.40 4.64
C GLU A 214 8.49 -21.66 4.19
N SER A 215 8.43 -20.35 4.36
CA SER A 215 7.30 -19.56 3.89
C SER A 215 7.15 -19.64 2.36
N ILE A 216 8.26 -19.56 1.63
CA ILE A 216 8.23 -19.69 0.16
C ILE A 216 7.84 -21.10 -0.26
N LYS A 217 8.30 -22.15 0.43
CA LYS A 217 7.88 -23.54 0.16
C LYS A 217 6.38 -23.72 0.34
N ILE A 218 5.81 -23.18 1.43
CA ILE A 218 4.37 -23.22 1.67
C ILE A 218 3.63 -22.48 0.56
N LEU A 219 4.09 -21.27 0.19
CA LEU A 219 3.53 -20.47 -0.89
C LEU A 219 3.55 -21.23 -2.22
N ALA A 220 4.70 -21.84 -2.56
CA ALA A 220 4.90 -22.56 -3.81
C ALA A 220 4.07 -23.85 -3.94
N GLN A 221 3.78 -24.49 -2.79
CA GLN A 221 3.03 -25.76 -2.74
C GLN A 221 1.52 -25.56 -2.56
N ALA A 222 1.08 -24.38 -2.13
CA ALA A 222 -0.34 -24.11 -1.95
C ALA A 222 -1.08 -24.27 -3.28
N ALA A 223 -2.23 -24.95 -3.26
CA ALA A 223 -3.06 -25.18 -4.46
C ALA A 223 -3.79 -23.91 -4.93
N LYS A 224 -3.55 -22.79 -4.27
CA LYS A 224 -4.09 -21.46 -4.50
C LYS A 224 -3.22 -20.66 -5.47
N TRP A 225 -3.43 -19.36 -5.59
CA TRP A 225 -2.66 -18.42 -6.41
C TRP A 225 -2.84 -18.55 -7.92
N LYS A 226 -3.88 -19.23 -8.39
CA LYS A 226 -4.12 -19.40 -9.82
C LYS A 226 -4.40 -18.10 -10.57
N SER A 227 -4.94 -17.10 -9.86
CA SER A 227 -5.23 -15.78 -10.40
C SER A 227 -4.02 -14.85 -10.39
N LEU A 228 -2.97 -15.19 -9.62
CA LEU A 228 -1.82 -14.32 -9.39
C LEU A 228 -1.02 -14.09 -10.68
N LYS A 229 -0.84 -12.82 -11.03
CA LYS A 229 -0.09 -12.34 -12.20
C LYS A 229 1.20 -11.65 -11.81
N THR A 230 1.20 -10.91 -10.71
CA THR A 230 2.35 -10.16 -10.22
C THR A 230 2.65 -10.56 -8.78
N LEU A 231 3.87 -11.02 -8.54
CA LEU A 231 4.39 -11.30 -7.20
C LEU A 231 5.66 -10.49 -6.95
N ARG A 232 5.66 -9.69 -5.87
CA ARG A 232 6.80 -8.94 -5.37
C ARG A 232 7.20 -9.51 -4.03
N ILE A 233 8.40 -10.07 -3.95
CA ILE A 233 9.00 -10.67 -2.75
C ILE A 233 10.48 -10.29 -2.62
N SER A 234 10.85 -9.16 -3.22
CA SER A 234 12.20 -8.62 -3.10
C SER A 234 12.54 -8.24 -1.66
N GLN A 235 13.83 -8.13 -1.32
CA GLN A 235 14.28 -7.70 0.02
C GLN A 235 13.74 -8.58 1.16
N ASN A 236 13.70 -9.91 0.96
CA ASN A 236 13.34 -10.88 1.97
C ASN A 236 14.55 -11.73 2.38
N ARG A 237 14.34 -12.90 2.99
CA ARG A 237 15.41 -13.70 3.61
C ARG A 237 15.44 -15.16 3.14
N PHE A 238 14.76 -15.49 2.05
CA PHE A 238 14.80 -16.84 1.53
C PHE A 238 16.06 -17.09 0.70
N GLY A 239 16.60 -18.29 0.81
CA GLY A 239 17.80 -18.74 0.13
C GLY A 239 17.49 -19.63 -1.07
N ASN A 240 18.46 -20.51 -1.41
CA ASN A 240 18.36 -21.39 -2.58
C ASN A 240 17.18 -22.37 -2.52
N GLU A 241 16.84 -22.87 -1.31
CA GLU A 241 15.73 -23.81 -1.14
C GLU A 241 14.38 -23.15 -1.47
N GLY A 242 14.15 -21.91 -0.99
CA GLY A 242 12.97 -21.13 -1.36
C GLY A 242 12.92 -20.80 -2.85
N ALA A 243 14.06 -20.38 -3.41
CA ALA A 243 14.17 -20.09 -4.83
C ALA A 243 13.87 -21.31 -5.72
N LYS A 244 14.36 -22.50 -5.36
CA LYS A 244 14.03 -23.76 -6.03
C LYS A 244 12.55 -24.07 -5.95
N ALA A 245 11.97 -24.00 -4.74
CA ALA A 245 10.55 -24.25 -4.54
C ALA A 245 9.68 -23.31 -5.39
N LEU A 246 10.05 -22.02 -5.46
CA LEU A 246 9.37 -21.05 -6.32
C LEU A 246 9.48 -21.41 -7.80
N GLY A 247 10.69 -21.77 -8.27
CA GLY A 247 10.95 -22.19 -9.63
C GLY A 247 10.19 -23.46 -10.05
N GLU A 248 9.85 -24.33 -9.10
CA GLU A 248 9.11 -25.59 -9.32
C GLU A 248 7.60 -25.45 -9.10
N SER A 249 7.12 -24.29 -8.67
CA SER A 249 5.72 -24.08 -8.32
C SER A 249 4.79 -24.22 -9.52
N VAL A 250 3.89 -25.17 -9.46
CA VAL A 250 2.82 -25.37 -10.45
C VAL A 250 1.66 -24.38 -10.24
N SER A 251 1.35 -24.08 -8.98
CA SER A 251 0.25 -23.16 -8.63
C SER A 251 0.50 -21.74 -9.15
N MET A 252 1.76 -21.34 -9.28
CA MET A 252 2.16 -20.02 -9.76
C MET A 252 2.45 -19.97 -11.26
N SER A 253 2.11 -21.02 -12.02
CA SER A 253 2.31 -21.06 -13.49
C SER A 253 1.63 -19.92 -14.24
N GLY A 254 0.68 -19.23 -13.62
CA GLY A 254 0.01 -18.04 -14.16
C GLY A 254 0.77 -16.73 -14.04
N LEU A 255 1.90 -16.70 -13.27
CA LEU A 255 2.69 -15.49 -13.08
C LEU A 255 3.20 -14.92 -14.39
N THR A 256 3.06 -13.60 -14.52
CA THR A 256 3.61 -12.82 -15.63
C THR A 256 4.75 -11.91 -15.20
N LYS A 257 4.77 -11.52 -13.91
CA LYS A 257 5.80 -10.68 -13.33
C LYS A 257 6.25 -11.25 -11.98
N LEU A 258 7.55 -11.42 -11.80
CA LEU A 258 8.18 -11.84 -10.55
C LEU A 258 9.32 -10.91 -10.20
N TYR A 259 9.25 -10.31 -9.01
CA TYR A 259 10.30 -9.48 -8.42
C TYR A 259 10.79 -10.19 -7.16
N ALA A 260 12.00 -10.73 -7.19
CA ALA A 260 12.58 -11.55 -6.13
C ALA A 260 14.03 -11.15 -5.79
N GLY A 261 14.47 -9.98 -6.22
CA GLY A 261 15.84 -9.49 -5.95
C GLY A 261 16.09 -9.22 -4.47
N ARG A 262 17.37 -9.08 -4.08
CA ARG A 262 17.79 -8.79 -2.70
C ARG A 262 17.28 -9.81 -1.67
N ASN A 263 17.40 -11.09 -2.00
CA ASN A 263 17.17 -12.21 -1.09
C ASN A 263 18.51 -12.92 -0.79
N TYR A 264 18.51 -14.03 -0.05
CA TYR A 264 19.73 -14.72 0.37
C TYR A 264 20.13 -15.88 -0.56
N PHE A 265 19.45 -16.06 -1.68
CA PHE A 265 19.86 -17.04 -2.67
C PHE A 265 21.03 -16.52 -3.51
N ASP A 266 21.89 -17.44 -3.90
CA ASP A 266 23.02 -17.19 -4.79
C ASP A 266 22.71 -17.58 -6.25
N ALA A 267 23.74 -17.79 -7.06
CA ALA A 267 23.63 -18.19 -8.47
C ALA A 267 22.80 -19.46 -8.68
N GLU A 268 22.87 -20.43 -7.76
CA GLU A 268 22.12 -21.68 -7.86
C GLU A 268 20.62 -21.42 -7.72
N GLY A 269 20.21 -20.64 -6.70
CA GLY A 269 18.82 -20.26 -6.51
C GLY A 269 18.28 -19.40 -7.64
N ALA A 270 19.06 -18.43 -8.11
CA ALA A 270 18.71 -17.59 -9.24
C ALA A 270 18.50 -18.44 -10.51
N GLN A 271 19.39 -19.38 -10.79
CA GLN A 271 19.28 -20.29 -11.94
C GLN A 271 18.03 -21.16 -11.84
N ALA A 272 17.66 -21.63 -10.66
CA ALA A 272 16.46 -22.44 -10.47
C ALA A 272 15.16 -21.68 -10.85
N ILE A 273 15.08 -20.38 -10.56
CA ILE A 273 13.96 -19.53 -11.02
C ILE A 273 14.09 -19.25 -12.51
N TYR A 274 15.28 -18.91 -12.98
CA TYR A 274 15.51 -18.55 -14.37
C TYR A 274 15.20 -19.70 -15.36
N GLU A 275 15.61 -20.93 -15.02
CA GLU A 275 15.40 -22.12 -15.85
C GLU A 275 14.07 -22.82 -15.57
N SER A 276 13.18 -22.20 -14.77
CA SER A 276 11.90 -22.80 -14.40
C SER A 276 11.10 -23.26 -15.60
N LYS A 277 10.64 -24.50 -15.55
CA LYS A 277 9.77 -25.11 -16.54
C LYS A 277 8.28 -24.91 -16.21
N THR A 278 7.98 -24.45 -15.00
CA THR A 278 6.61 -24.18 -14.54
C THR A 278 6.20 -22.74 -14.74
N LEU A 279 7.10 -21.77 -14.50
CA LEU A 279 6.84 -20.33 -14.63
C LEU A 279 6.98 -19.86 -16.09
N LYS A 280 6.30 -20.54 -17.03
CA LYS A 280 6.45 -20.32 -18.48
C LYS A 280 5.84 -19.00 -18.96
N ASN A 281 4.93 -18.42 -18.20
CA ASN A 281 4.22 -17.20 -18.56
C ASN A 281 4.92 -15.92 -18.11
N LEU A 282 6.08 -16.03 -17.44
CA LEU A 282 6.83 -14.86 -17.01
C LEU A 282 7.25 -14.01 -18.20
N LYS A 283 6.90 -12.73 -18.13
CA LYS A 283 7.30 -11.67 -19.06
C LYS A 283 8.31 -10.72 -18.42
N THR A 284 8.25 -10.56 -17.10
CA THR A 284 9.20 -9.77 -16.30
C THR A 284 9.73 -10.66 -15.20
N LEU A 285 11.06 -10.74 -15.09
CA LEU A 285 11.75 -11.43 -14.01
C LEU A 285 12.87 -10.53 -13.50
N VAL A 286 12.74 -10.05 -12.26
CA VAL A 286 13.75 -9.25 -11.58
C VAL A 286 14.28 -10.04 -10.39
N ILE A 287 15.49 -10.57 -10.53
CA ILE A 287 16.20 -11.33 -9.50
C ILE A 287 17.58 -10.74 -9.25
N LYS A 288 17.77 -9.50 -9.70
CA LYS A 288 19.01 -8.75 -9.56
C LYS A 288 19.16 -8.20 -8.16
N GLU A 289 20.33 -8.33 -7.61
CA GLU A 289 20.74 -7.58 -6.45
C GLU A 289 21.60 -6.40 -6.88
N GLU A 290 21.14 -5.18 -6.62
CA GLU A 290 21.97 -4.00 -6.71
C GLU A 290 22.65 -3.76 -5.36
N VAL A 291 23.69 -4.51 -5.06
CA VAL A 291 24.64 -4.11 -4.03
C VAL A 291 25.96 -3.92 -4.74
N ASP A 292 26.32 -2.70 -4.98
CA ASP A 292 27.70 -2.33 -5.34
C ASP A 292 28.53 -2.28 -4.06
N ASP A 293 28.65 -3.44 -3.41
CA ASP A 293 29.54 -3.63 -2.26
C ASP A 293 30.92 -4.19 -2.68
N GLY A 294 31.14 -4.29 -3.97
CA GLY A 294 32.35 -4.91 -4.52
C GLY A 294 32.35 -6.44 -4.42
N SER A 295 31.28 -7.07 -4.04
CA SER A 295 31.17 -8.53 -3.86
C SER A 295 31.07 -9.30 -5.18
N GLY A 296 30.89 -8.62 -6.30
CA GLY A 296 30.76 -9.24 -7.62
C GLY A 296 29.48 -10.04 -7.80
N LEU A 297 28.42 -9.71 -7.09
CA LEU A 297 27.11 -10.37 -7.23
C LEU A 297 26.56 -10.24 -8.65
N VAL A 298 26.17 -11.36 -9.22
CA VAL A 298 25.80 -11.48 -10.62
C VAL A 298 24.36 -11.04 -10.82
N ASN A 299 24.15 -10.18 -11.80
CA ASN A 299 22.81 -9.79 -12.25
C ASN A 299 22.16 -10.93 -13.03
N TYR A 300 21.13 -11.54 -12.47
CA TYR A 300 20.30 -12.50 -13.20
C TYR A 300 19.02 -11.81 -13.66
N SER A 301 18.93 -11.56 -14.94
CA SER A 301 17.70 -11.20 -15.61
C SER A 301 17.67 -11.92 -16.95
N ARG A 302 16.52 -12.30 -17.40
CA ARG A 302 16.33 -12.79 -18.78
C ARG A 302 16.19 -11.58 -19.69
N PRO A 303 17.17 -11.25 -20.54
CA PRO A 303 17.08 -10.08 -21.42
C PRO A 303 15.81 -10.10 -22.28
N GLU A 304 15.37 -11.28 -22.69
CA GLU A 304 14.17 -11.50 -23.49
C GLU A 304 12.85 -11.24 -22.71
N LEU A 305 12.90 -11.19 -21.38
CA LEU A 305 11.78 -10.86 -20.53
C LEU A 305 11.74 -9.39 -20.11
N LEU A 306 12.84 -8.67 -20.32
CA LEU A 306 12.92 -7.25 -20.03
C LEU A 306 12.15 -6.47 -21.09
N ARG A 307 11.24 -5.62 -20.65
CA ARG A 307 10.57 -4.68 -21.54
C ARG A 307 11.27 -3.32 -21.43
N PRO A 308 11.52 -2.62 -22.54
CA PRO A 308 12.13 -1.30 -22.52
C PRO A 308 11.33 -0.25 -21.72
N ASP A 309 10.05 -0.49 -21.54
CA ASP A 309 9.09 0.37 -20.86
C ASP A 309 8.80 -0.03 -19.39
N ASP A 310 9.43 -1.11 -18.88
CA ASP A 310 9.32 -1.50 -17.48
C ASP A 310 10.43 -0.82 -16.66
N PRO A 311 10.10 0.18 -15.81
CA PRO A 311 11.09 0.90 -15.03
C PRO A 311 11.84 0.02 -14.01
N ASN A 312 11.34 -1.21 -13.75
CA ASN A 312 11.95 -2.18 -12.84
C ASN A 312 12.71 -3.28 -13.58
N ALA A 313 12.83 -3.18 -14.89
CA ALA A 313 13.56 -4.16 -15.71
C ALA A 313 15.07 -3.91 -15.76
N ILE A 314 15.57 -2.91 -15.03
CA ILE A 314 17.00 -2.52 -14.99
C ILE A 314 17.65 -2.95 -13.69
#